data_7527df0cbbcb53b6039b8d39614fbf88
#
_entry.id   7527df0cbbcb53b6039b8d39614fbf88
#
_cell.length_a   1.000
_cell.length_b   1.000
_cell.length_c   1.000
_cell.angle_alpha   90.00
_cell.angle_beta   90.00
_cell.angle_gamma   90.00
#
_symmetry.space_group_name_H-M   'P 1'
#
loop_
_entity.id
_entity.type
_entity.pdbx_description
1 polymer ?
#
loop_
_entity_poly.entity_id
_entity_poly.type
_entity_poly.pdbx_seq_one_letter_code
_entity_poly.pdbx_strand_id
1 'polypeptide(L)'
;MSKCCLYCRVDGASTESNRLAINQQLTALRSLAGQLGFSISAEMLQYESGLDANRQSIRTLIRDARHGAYDRVLVMNSGRLARDSDGLAAIGERLTAAGVRVYCPDGEIDLAPAYSHGYFRVATMEQTM
;
A
#
# COMPACT_ATOMS: atom_id res chain seq x y z
N MET A 1 -14.27 2.65 -13.93
CA MET A 1 -13.32 1.62 -13.45
C MET A 1 -12.24 2.26 -12.60
N SER A 2 -11.93 1.67 -11.46
CA SER A 2 -10.87 2.18 -10.60
C SER A 2 -9.51 1.93 -11.22
N LYS A 3 -8.59 2.87 -10.97
CA LYS A 3 -7.21 2.79 -11.41
C LYS A 3 -6.32 2.46 -10.21
N CYS A 4 -5.32 1.60 -10.41
CA CYS A 4 -4.48 1.20 -9.30
C CYS A 4 -3.00 1.39 -9.60
N CYS A 5 -2.23 1.57 -8.53
CA CYS A 5 -0.79 1.53 -8.52
C CYS A 5 -0.36 0.24 -7.84
N LEU A 6 0.53 -0.51 -8.48
CA LEU A 6 1.13 -1.70 -7.87
C LEU A 6 2.43 -1.26 -7.20
N TYR A 7 2.50 -1.42 -5.88
CA TYR A 7 3.67 -1.00 -5.11
C TYR A 7 4.42 -2.23 -4.61
N CYS A 8 5.63 -2.43 -5.12
CA CYS A 8 6.48 -3.56 -4.79
C CYS A 8 7.77 -3.06 -4.15
N ARG A 9 8.19 -3.69 -3.06
CA ARG A 9 9.39 -3.27 -2.35
C ARG A 9 10.12 -4.46 -1.75
N VAL A 10 11.45 -4.45 -1.86
CA VAL A 10 12.34 -5.33 -1.09
C VAL A 10 13.40 -4.46 -0.43
N ASP A 11 13.90 -4.90 0.72
CA ASP A 11 14.99 -4.22 1.41
C ASP A 11 16.30 -4.54 0.69
N GLY A 12 17.12 -3.50 0.47
CA GLY A 12 18.45 -3.67 -0.07
C GLY A 12 18.58 -3.37 -1.54
N ALA A 13 19.72 -3.72 -2.11
CA ALA A 13 20.10 -3.37 -3.49
C ALA A 13 19.39 -4.26 -4.51
N SER A 14 19.47 -3.87 -5.79
CA SER A 14 18.87 -4.63 -6.90
C SER A 14 19.74 -5.81 -7.30
N THR A 15 19.97 -6.74 -6.35
CA THR A 15 20.63 -8.00 -6.62
C THR A 15 19.73 -8.89 -7.46
N GLU A 16 20.28 -9.97 -8.02
CA GLU A 16 19.47 -10.92 -8.78
C GLU A 16 18.35 -11.49 -7.93
N SER A 17 18.65 -11.87 -6.68
CA SER A 17 17.67 -12.41 -5.76
C SER A 17 16.55 -11.41 -5.45
N ASN A 18 16.90 -10.15 -5.21
CA ASN A 18 15.91 -9.11 -4.91
C ASN A 18 15.08 -8.76 -6.14
N ARG A 19 15.68 -8.78 -7.33
CA ARG A 19 14.89 -8.56 -8.56
C ARG A 19 13.89 -9.68 -8.77
N LEU A 20 14.28 -10.93 -8.48
CA LEU A 20 13.34 -12.05 -8.56
C LEU A 20 12.20 -11.87 -7.57
N ALA A 21 12.50 -11.47 -6.33
CA ALA A 21 11.47 -11.24 -5.32
C ALA A 21 10.49 -10.14 -5.74
N ILE A 22 11.00 -9.05 -6.31
CA ILE A 22 10.13 -7.97 -6.80
C ILE A 22 9.26 -8.45 -7.97
N ASN A 23 9.82 -9.24 -8.88
CA ASN A 23 9.05 -9.77 -10.01
C ASN A 23 7.93 -10.70 -9.55
N GLN A 24 8.16 -11.46 -8.48
CA GLN A 24 7.12 -12.30 -7.89
C GLN A 24 5.99 -11.46 -7.31
N GLN A 25 6.32 -10.36 -6.61
CA GLN A 25 5.30 -9.42 -6.13
C GLN A 25 4.51 -8.83 -7.29
N LEU A 26 5.20 -8.36 -8.30
CA LEU A 26 4.57 -7.71 -9.46
C LEU A 26 3.61 -8.66 -10.17
N THR A 27 4.02 -9.90 -10.41
CA THR A 27 3.16 -10.90 -11.06
C THR A 27 1.91 -11.15 -10.24
N ALA A 28 2.05 -11.32 -8.93
CA ALA A 28 0.91 -11.54 -8.04
C ALA A 28 -0.03 -10.34 -8.02
N LEU A 29 0.50 -9.13 -7.99
CA LEU A 29 -0.32 -7.92 -7.94
C LEU A 29 -1.02 -7.63 -9.27
N ARG A 30 -0.39 -7.95 -10.39
CA ARG A 30 -1.06 -7.85 -11.70
C ARG A 30 -2.26 -8.80 -11.76
N SER A 31 -2.10 -10.01 -11.24
CA SER A 31 -3.19 -10.97 -11.16
C SER A 31 -4.31 -10.46 -10.25
N LEU A 32 -3.95 -9.90 -9.10
CA LEU A 32 -4.93 -9.34 -8.15
C LEU A 32 -5.71 -8.19 -8.79
N ALA A 33 -5.02 -7.29 -9.49
CA ALA A 33 -5.70 -6.18 -10.18
C ALA A 33 -6.74 -6.70 -11.17
N GLY A 34 -6.38 -7.75 -11.93
CA GLY A 34 -7.32 -8.38 -12.85
C GLY A 34 -8.52 -8.98 -12.14
N GLN A 35 -8.29 -9.67 -11.02
CA GLN A 35 -9.37 -10.27 -10.23
C GLN A 35 -10.32 -9.21 -9.65
N LEU A 36 -9.78 -8.07 -9.24
CA LEU A 36 -10.58 -6.99 -8.65
C LEU A 36 -11.20 -6.07 -9.70
N GLY A 37 -10.83 -6.22 -10.96
CA GLY A 37 -11.36 -5.39 -12.03
C GLY A 37 -10.76 -3.99 -12.07
N PHE A 38 -9.56 -3.80 -11.52
CA PHE A 38 -8.88 -2.51 -11.53
C PHE A 38 -7.97 -2.39 -12.76
N SER A 39 -7.91 -1.19 -13.31
CA SER A 39 -6.99 -0.88 -14.40
C SER A 39 -5.65 -0.44 -13.78
N ILE A 40 -4.54 -0.98 -14.27
CA ILE A 40 -3.21 -0.64 -13.73
C ILE A 40 -2.72 0.64 -14.41
N SER A 41 -2.49 1.70 -13.61
CA SER A 41 -2.00 2.96 -14.14
C SER A 41 -0.55 3.24 -13.77
N ALA A 42 0.00 2.51 -12.78
CA ALA A 42 1.39 2.68 -12.37
C ALA A 42 1.93 1.42 -11.71
N GLU A 43 3.23 1.17 -11.87
CA GLU A 43 3.93 0.08 -11.20
C GLU A 43 5.19 0.67 -10.59
N MET A 44 5.33 0.56 -9.26
CA MET A 44 6.49 1.06 -8.53
C MET A 44 7.29 -0.13 -8.00
N LEU A 45 8.55 -0.22 -8.41
CA LEU A 45 9.46 -1.31 -8.03
C LEU A 45 10.62 -0.70 -7.24
N GLN A 46 10.61 -0.90 -5.91
CA GLN A 46 11.53 -0.19 -5.04
C GLN A 46 12.49 -1.13 -4.32
N TYR A 47 13.78 -0.76 -4.34
CA TYR A 47 14.85 -1.47 -3.64
C TYR A 47 15.33 -0.56 -2.52
N GLU A 48 14.60 -0.55 -1.39
CA GLU A 48 14.89 0.38 -0.31
C GLU A 48 14.30 -0.13 1.01
N SER A 49 14.83 0.38 2.12
CA SER A 49 14.33 -0.01 3.45
C SER A 49 12.96 0.59 3.73
N GLY A 50 12.11 -0.18 4.41
CA GLY A 50 10.80 0.29 4.87
C GLY A 50 10.84 1.01 6.22
N LEU A 51 12.04 1.28 6.77
CA LEU A 51 12.18 1.94 8.08
C LEU A 51 11.79 3.42 8.03
N ASP A 52 12.01 4.09 6.90
CA ASP A 52 11.63 5.49 6.75
C ASP A 52 10.31 5.58 6.00
N ALA A 53 9.24 5.89 6.74
CA ALA A 53 7.90 6.02 6.16
C ALA A 53 7.74 7.30 5.32
N ASN A 54 8.72 8.20 5.35
CA ASN A 54 8.68 9.42 4.54
C ASN A 54 9.72 9.39 3.41
N ARG A 55 10.12 8.19 2.99
CA ARG A 55 11.09 8.04 1.90
C ARG A 55 10.51 8.49 0.57
N GLN A 56 11.39 8.74 -0.40
CA GLN A 56 10.98 9.37 -1.67
C GLN A 56 9.88 8.58 -2.39
N SER A 57 9.96 7.25 -2.41
CA SER A 57 8.93 6.46 -3.11
C SER A 57 7.55 6.65 -2.49
N ILE A 58 7.46 6.76 -1.17
CA ILE A 58 6.19 7.01 -0.48
C ILE A 58 5.69 8.42 -0.79
N ARG A 59 6.59 9.42 -0.79
CA ARG A 59 6.18 10.78 -1.16
C ARG A 59 5.66 10.82 -2.59
N THR A 60 6.31 10.11 -3.52
CA THR A 60 5.85 10.01 -4.91
C THR A 60 4.51 9.32 -4.99
N LEU A 61 4.35 8.21 -4.27
CA LEU A 61 3.09 7.45 -4.22
C LEU A 61 1.93 8.35 -3.82
N ILE A 62 2.11 9.11 -2.75
CA ILE A 62 1.05 9.99 -2.22
C ILE A 62 0.81 11.18 -3.13
N ARG A 63 1.87 11.78 -3.67
CA ARG A 63 1.74 12.92 -4.59
C ARG A 63 0.93 12.53 -5.82
N ASP A 64 1.24 11.40 -6.43
CA ASP A 64 0.55 10.97 -7.65
C ASP A 64 -0.91 10.59 -7.35
N ALA A 65 -1.16 10.02 -6.17
CA ALA A 65 -2.54 9.75 -5.72
C ALA A 65 -3.34 11.05 -5.60
N ARG A 66 -2.73 12.08 -5.02
CA ARG A 66 -3.39 13.38 -4.87
C ARG A 66 -3.71 14.03 -6.21
N HIS A 67 -2.91 13.73 -7.22
CA HIS A 67 -3.13 14.27 -8.58
C HIS A 67 -4.06 13.39 -9.40
N GLY A 68 -4.66 12.36 -8.80
CA GLY A 68 -5.65 11.53 -9.48
C GLY A 68 -5.10 10.45 -10.38
N ALA A 69 -3.81 10.13 -10.26
CA ALA A 69 -3.20 9.09 -11.11
C ALA A 69 -3.82 7.72 -10.86
N TYR A 70 -4.27 7.47 -9.63
CA TYR A 70 -4.94 6.23 -9.25
C TYR A 70 -5.71 6.46 -7.94
N ASP A 71 -6.67 5.60 -7.67
CA ASP A 71 -7.46 5.62 -6.43
C ASP A 71 -7.36 4.31 -5.64
N ARG A 72 -6.50 3.41 -6.08
CA ARG A 72 -6.24 2.13 -5.40
C ARG A 72 -4.74 1.87 -5.38
N VAL A 73 -4.25 1.32 -4.27
CA VAL A 73 -2.86 0.87 -4.17
C VAL A 73 -2.88 -0.61 -3.80
N LEU A 74 -2.14 -1.42 -4.53
CA LEU A 74 -2.03 -2.84 -4.28
C LEU A 74 -0.63 -3.17 -3.79
N VAL A 75 -0.54 -3.88 -2.67
CA VAL A 75 0.72 -4.34 -2.07
C VAL A 75 0.57 -5.80 -1.65
N MET A 76 1.67 -6.52 -1.53
CA MET A 76 1.60 -7.91 -1.08
C MET A 76 1.21 -8.00 0.39
N ASN A 77 1.65 -7.04 1.19
CA ASN A 77 1.27 -6.91 2.59
C ASN A 77 1.60 -5.48 3.05
N SER A 78 1.09 -5.10 4.22
CA SER A 78 1.29 -3.74 4.74
C SER A 78 2.76 -3.43 5.00
N GLY A 79 3.58 -4.43 5.29
CA GLY A 79 5.01 -4.25 5.54
C GLY A 79 5.77 -3.68 4.35
N ARG A 80 5.20 -3.76 3.13
CA ARG A 80 5.84 -3.16 1.96
C ARG A 80 5.74 -1.63 1.98
N LEU A 81 4.72 -1.08 2.64
CA LEU A 81 4.56 0.36 2.78
C LEU A 81 5.42 0.91 3.92
N ALA A 82 5.40 0.27 5.09
CA ALA A 82 6.25 0.64 6.21
C ALA A 82 6.40 -0.56 7.13
N ARG A 83 7.50 -0.57 7.90
CA ARG A 83 7.83 -1.70 8.78
C ARG A 83 7.33 -1.50 10.20
N ASP A 84 6.91 -0.30 10.57
CA ASP A 84 6.40 0.00 11.91
C ASP A 84 4.96 0.52 11.83
N SER A 85 4.24 0.38 12.95
CA SER A 85 2.82 0.73 12.98
C SER A 85 2.58 2.23 12.88
N ASP A 86 3.48 3.05 13.45
CA ASP A 86 3.33 4.51 13.36
C ASP A 86 3.49 4.98 11.92
N GLY A 87 4.48 4.43 11.20
CA GLY A 87 4.68 4.73 9.79
C GLY A 87 3.49 4.31 8.93
N LEU A 88 2.94 3.12 9.20
CA LEU A 88 1.76 2.64 8.48
C LEU A 88 0.56 3.55 8.72
N ALA A 89 0.35 3.98 9.97
CA ALA A 89 -0.76 4.88 10.29
C ALA A 89 -0.60 6.21 9.56
N ALA A 90 0.59 6.78 9.53
CA ALA A 90 0.86 8.04 8.85
C ALA A 90 0.59 7.94 7.35
N ILE A 91 1.07 6.86 6.71
CA ILE A 91 0.82 6.62 5.29
C ILE A 91 -0.67 6.42 5.05
N GLY A 92 -1.34 5.65 5.90
CA GLY A 92 -2.77 5.39 5.78
C GLY A 92 -3.62 6.65 5.84
N GLU A 93 -3.30 7.56 6.76
CA GLU A 93 -4.00 8.84 6.85
C GLU A 93 -3.86 9.65 5.55
N ARG A 94 -2.65 9.69 5.00
CA ARG A 94 -2.38 10.49 3.80
C ARG A 94 -3.03 9.87 2.57
N LEU A 95 -3.04 8.54 2.45
CA LEU A 95 -3.71 7.86 1.34
C LEU A 95 -5.22 8.02 1.44
N THR A 96 -5.79 7.86 2.65
CA THR A 96 -7.21 8.06 2.87
C THR A 96 -7.63 9.49 2.52
N ALA A 97 -6.82 10.47 2.93
CA ALA A 97 -7.10 11.88 2.60
C ALA A 97 -7.08 12.13 1.09
N ALA A 98 -6.33 11.33 0.34
CA ALA A 98 -6.28 11.42 -1.12
C ALA A 98 -7.35 10.55 -1.80
N GLY A 99 -8.23 9.91 -1.03
CA GLY A 99 -9.29 9.06 -1.58
C GLY A 99 -8.83 7.69 -2.04
N VAL A 100 -7.69 7.22 -1.52
CA VAL A 100 -7.10 5.95 -1.96
C VAL A 100 -7.39 4.84 -0.96
N ARG A 101 -7.78 3.69 -1.47
CA ARG A 101 -7.90 2.44 -0.70
C ARG A 101 -6.75 1.52 -1.03
N VAL A 102 -6.36 0.70 -0.05
CA VAL A 102 -5.21 -0.21 -0.17
C VAL A 102 -5.69 -1.65 -0.10
N TYR A 103 -5.18 -2.48 -1.00
CA TYR A 103 -5.56 -3.90 -1.08
C TYR A 103 -4.32 -4.78 -1.11
N CYS A 104 -4.47 -5.98 -0.57
CA CYS A 104 -3.50 -7.06 -0.72
C CYS A 104 -4.24 -8.33 -1.16
N PRO A 105 -3.52 -9.44 -1.42
CA PRO A 105 -4.20 -10.68 -1.83
C PRO A 105 -5.27 -11.18 -0.85
N ASP A 106 -5.15 -10.82 0.43
CA ASP A 106 -6.13 -11.24 1.45
C ASP A 106 -7.32 -10.28 1.56
N GLY A 107 -7.32 -9.18 0.82
CA GLY A 107 -8.43 -8.22 0.83
C GLY A 107 -7.99 -6.80 1.08
N GLU A 108 -8.96 -5.93 1.36
CA GLU A 108 -8.69 -4.53 1.65
C GLU A 108 -7.97 -4.40 2.99
N ILE A 109 -6.96 -3.52 3.04
CA ILE A 109 -6.16 -3.28 4.25
C ILE A 109 -6.57 -1.95 4.87
N ASP A 110 -6.91 -1.97 6.17
CA ASP A 110 -7.10 -0.76 6.95
C ASP A 110 -5.78 -0.45 7.64
N LEU A 111 -5.13 0.63 7.25
CA LEU A 111 -3.84 1.05 7.80
C LEU A 111 -3.97 1.90 9.06
N ALA A 112 -5.18 2.33 9.42
CA ALA A 112 -5.38 3.16 10.61
C ALA A 112 -5.11 2.36 11.87
N PRO A 113 -4.55 2.99 12.93
CA PRO A 113 -4.38 2.30 14.21
C PRO A 113 -5.73 1.90 14.79
N ALA A 114 -5.79 0.74 15.46
CA ALA A 114 -7.02 0.24 16.03
C ALA A 114 -7.67 1.26 16.98
N TYR A 115 -6.88 1.98 17.77
CA TYR A 115 -7.40 2.96 18.72
C TYR A 115 -8.00 4.20 18.06
N SER A 116 -7.73 4.41 16.80
CA SER A 116 -8.28 5.59 16.12
C SER A 116 -9.76 5.42 15.81
N HIS A 117 -10.27 4.29 16.09
CA HIS A 117 -11.67 4.04 15.89
C HIS A 117 -12.47 4.35 17.14
N GLY A 118 -11.95 4.81 17.97
CA GLY A 118 -12.50 4.91 18.89
C GLY A 118 -12.74 4.91 19.92
N TYR A 119 -12.01 4.41 19.90
CA TYR A 119 -11.82 4.34 20.26
C TYR A 119 -11.92 3.87 20.29
N PHE A 120 -11.86 3.42 20.22
CA PHE A 120 -11.90 2.90 19.45
C PHE A 120 -12.10 1.90 19.01
N ARG A 121 -12.40 1.34 18.59
CA ARG A 121 -12.73 0.32 18.07
C ARG A 121 -12.79 -0.39 18.39
N VAL A 122 -13.10 -0.13 19.15
CA VAL A 122 -13.30 -0.64 19.05
C VAL A 122 -13.77 -0.96 18.64
N ALA A 123 -14.11 -0.99 18.77
CA ALA A 123 -14.57 -1.25 17.84
C ALA A 123 -14.97 -1.63 17.45
N THR A 124 -15.35 -1.73 17.68
CA THR A 124 -15.83 -2.08 16.82
C THR A 124 -15.98 -2.42 16.92
N MET A 125 -16.16 -2.27 17.42
CA MET A 125 -16.46 -2.45 17.00
C MET A 125 -16.72 -2.47 16.97
N GLU A 126 -16.95 -2.28 17.55
CA GLU A 126 -17.32 -2.13 16.95
C GLU A 126 -17.59 -2.10 16.54
N GLN A 127 -17.82 -2.04 16.94
CA GLN A 127 -18.19 -1.93 16.17
C GLN A 127 -18.48 -2.05 15.85
N THR A 128 -18.67 -1.95 16.24
CA THR A 128 -19.05 -1.99 15.62
C THR A 128 -19.20 -1.94 15.72
N MET A 129 -19.36 -1.83 16.04
CA MET A 129 -19.62 -1.71 15.69
C MET A 129 -19.69 -1.72 15.59
#